data_aab7b7395b5fe1c66841d486adf021f5
#
_entry.id   aab7b7395b5fe1c66841d486adf021f5
#
_cell.length_a   1.000
_cell.length_b   1.000
_cell.length_c   1.000
_cell.angle_alpha   90.00
_cell.angle_beta   90.00
_cell.angle_gamma   90.00
#
_symmetry.space_group_name_H-M   'P 1'
#
loop_
_entity.id
_entity.type
_entity.pdbx_description
1 polymer ?
#
loop_
_entity_poly.entity_id
_entity_poly.type
_entity_poly.pdbx_seq_one_letter_code
_entity_poly.pdbx_strand_id
1 'polypeptide(L)'
;MKFMKMFMIFLAVLFVLASCNSKTNVETASVNQKEQKTKAGIEPYVVKGVVRDPKGQPVPNATVYANNTLLYDSNAMGVTDETGHYRIELPKVTTSYRMSADLNKPYNGKKFTFHLASDVDQPLAGSAGGVRDFTWTKFDGQIYVYPYLTSDDSLPDFLMTDLELTLTPMGPLLDGSTGQTIIKRAGPVQGGAGIDNVPIGKYKATARWLPEGHDPIPMQIRINYTGKYADTVEFEFTEPRGASTSNYLSELEVKAMK
;
A
#
# COMPACT_ATOMS: atom_id res chain seq x y z
N MET A 1 18.24 -5.27 -84.88
CA MET A 1 19.60 -4.65 -84.86
C MET A 1 20.01 -4.39 -83.41
N LYS A 2 20.99 -5.11 -82.94
CA LYS A 2 21.99 -4.82 -81.91
C LYS A 2 21.50 -4.48 -80.51
N PHE A 3 21.70 -5.39 -79.49
CA PHE A 3 22.84 -5.41 -78.56
C PHE A 3 22.82 -4.22 -77.64
N MET A 4 22.76 -4.27 -76.27
CA MET A 4 23.81 -4.91 -75.48
C MET A 4 23.51 -4.70 -73.98
N LYS A 5 23.65 -5.78 -73.22
CA LYS A 5 24.30 -5.92 -71.88
C LYS A 5 23.56 -5.36 -70.71
N MET A 6 22.96 -6.17 -69.83
CA MET A 6 23.62 -7.06 -68.86
C MET A 6 24.79 -6.39 -68.15
N PHE A 7 24.54 -5.95 -66.92
CA PHE A 7 25.43 -6.01 -65.78
C PHE A 7 24.89 -5.09 -64.67
N MET A 8 24.33 -5.59 -63.69
CA MET A 8 24.74 -5.48 -62.30
C MET A 8 23.63 -5.93 -61.34
N ILE A 9 23.64 -7.19 -61.09
CA ILE A 9 23.07 -7.77 -59.89
C ILE A 9 24.30 -8.15 -59.06
N PHE A 10 24.38 -7.66 -57.85
CA PHE A 10 25.17 -8.11 -56.70
C PHE A 10 25.66 -6.87 -55.95
N LEU A 11 24.83 -6.38 -55.04
CA LEU A 11 25.29 -5.88 -53.72
C LEU A 11 24.08 -5.36 -52.91
N ALA A 12 23.33 -6.26 -52.36
CA ALA A 12 22.38 -5.90 -51.32
C ALA A 12 22.00 -7.09 -50.43
N VAL A 13 22.98 -7.78 -49.90
CA VAL A 13 22.75 -8.72 -48.80
C VAL A 13 23.94 -8.57 -47.85
N LEU A 14 23.89 -7.61 -46.96
CA LEU A 14 24.65 -7.65 -45.70
C LEU A 14 24.31 -6.37 -44.88
N PHE A 15 23.10 -6.25 -44.35
CA PHE A 15 22.84 -5.34 -43.24
C PHE A 15 21.51 -5.70 -42.58
N VAL A 16 21.39 -6.90 -42.03
CA VAL A 16 20.36 -7.20 -41.03
C VAL A 16 20.96 -8.21 -40.03
N LEU A 17 21.80 -7.76 -39.15
CA LEU A 17 22.13 -8.46 -37.89
C LEU A 17 22.86 -7.45 -36.96
N ALA A 18 22.18 -6.40 -36.52
CA ALA A 18 22.65 -5.62 -35.40
C ALA A 18 21.49 -4.80 -34.79
N SER A 19 20.44 -5.47 -34.34
CA SER A 19 19.43 -4.81 -33.53
C SER A 19 18.74 -5.78 -32.57
N CYS A 20 19.53 -6.41 -31.74
CA CYS A 20 19.05 -7.16 -30.59
C CYS A 20 20.15 -7.22 -29.55
N ASN A 21 20.49 -6.12 -28.89
CA ASN A 21 21.24 -6.19 -27.63
C ASN A 21 21.27 -4.88 -26.79
N SER A 22 20.40 -3.91 -27.05
CA SER A 22 20.47 -2.65 -26.29
C SER A 22 19.60 -2.62 -25.00
N LYS A 23 18.59 -3.49 -24.89
CA LYS A 23 17.74 -3.51 -23.68
C LYS A 23 18.35 -4.30 -22.52
N THR A 24 18.99 -5.42 -22.79
CA THR A 24 19.62 -6.27 -21.76
C THR A 24 20.84 -5.61 -21.13
N ASN A 25 21.62 -4.83 -21.88
CA ASN A 25 22.81 -4.16 -21.36
C ASN A 25 22.49 -2.94 -20.47
N VAL A 26 21.37 -2.25 -20.71
CA VAL A 26 20.96 -1.11 -19.90
C VAL A 26 20.42 -1.58 -18.54
N GLU A 27 19.64 -2.67 -18.54
CA GLU A 27 19.07 -3.22 -17.30
C GLU A 27 20.16 -3.86 -16.43
N THR A 28 21.10 -4.60 -17.02
CA THR A 28 22.25 -5.20 -16.33
C THR A 28 23.21 -4.12 -15.81
N ALA A 29 23.44 -3.03 -16.57
CA ALA A 29 24.27 -1.92 -16.13
C ALA A 29 23.63 -1.14 -14.98
N SER A 30 22.30 -0.92 -14.99
CA SER A 30 21.59 -0.23 -13.92
C SER A 30 21.54 -1.06 -12.62
N VAL A 31 21.36 -2.37 -12.73
CA VAL A 31 21.40 -3.30 -11.58
C VAL A 31 22.82 -3.33 -10.99
N ASN A 32 23.85 -3.48 -11.82
CA ASN A 32 25.26 -3.48 -11.37
C ASN A 32 25.68 -2.15 -10.75
N GLN A 33 25.20 -1.01 -11.26
CA GLN A 33 25.49 0.30 -10.64
C GLN A 33 24.77 0.48 -9.30
N LYS A 34 23.55 -0.04 -9.16
CA LYS A 34 22.82 -0.01 -7.89
C LYS A 34 23.47 -0.91 -6.85
N GLU A 35 23.88 -2.13 -7.23
CA GLU A 35 24.63 -3.03 -6.36
C GLU A 35 26.01 -2.50 -5.96
N GLN A 36 26.75 -1.88 -6.87
CA GLN A 36 28.07 -1.29 -6.59
C GLN A 36 27.96 -0.08 -5.66
N LYS A 37 26.94 0.78 -5.85
CA LYS A 37 26.68 1.92 -4.97
C LYS A 37 26.25 1.48 -3.57
N THR A 38 25.52 0.37 -3.46
CA THR A 38 25.11 -0.23 -2.19
C THR A 38 26.30 -0.81 -1.42
N LYS A 39 27.24 -1.46 -2.10
CA LYS A 39 28.46 -2.03 -1.48
C LYS A 39 29.45 -0.98 -0.98
N ALA A 40 29.58 0.17 -1.66
CA ALA A 40 30.53 1.22 -1.30
C ALA A 40 30.21 1.95 0.02
N GLY A 41 29.01 1.73 0.59
CA GLY A 41 28.57 2.37 1.83
C GLY A 41 28.39 1.44 3.02
N ILE A 42 28.68 0.13 2.90
CA ILE A 42 28.46 -0.84 3.96
C ILE A 42 29.56 -0.74 5.01
N GLU A 43 29.16 -0.72 6.28
CA GLU A 43 30.04 -0.71 7.45
C GLU A 43 29.70 -1.90 8.33
N PRO A 44 30.69 -2.69 8.82
CA PRO A 44 30.43 -3.77 9.76
C PRO A 44 29.69 -3.28 11.01
N TYR A 45 28.73 -4.05 11.47
CA TYR A 45 27.88 -3.73 12.63
C TYR A 45 27.12 -2.41 12.53
N VAL A 46 26.83 -1.95 11.31
CA VAL A 46 26.02 -0.76 11.05
C VAL A 46 24.97 -1.08 10.01
N VAL A 47 23.73 -0.72 10.30
CA VAL A 47 22.69 -0.66 9.29
C VAL A 47 22.23 0.78 9.11
N LYS A 48 22.10 1.21 7.87
CA LYS A 48 21.67 2.55 7.49
C LYS A 48 20.81 2.52 6.26
N GLY A 49 20.12 3.60 5.98
CA GLY A 49 19.25 3.72 4.82
C GLY A 49 18.41 4.98 4.87
N VAL A 50 17.37 5.01 4.07
CA VAL A 50 16.45 6.14 3.97
C VAL A 50 15.01 5.66 3.96
N VAL A 51 14.13 6.44 4.58
CA VAL A 51 12.67 6.25 4.51
C VAL A 51 12.09 7.33 3.60
N ARG A 52 11.32 6.93 2.59
CA ARG A 52 10.69 7.82 1.61
C ARG A 52 9.21 7.57 1.51
N ASP A 53 8.46 8.62 1.16
CA ASP A 53 7.05 8.52 0.80
C ASP A 53 6.87 8.04 -0.66
N PRO A 54 5.62 7.80 -1.14
CA PRO A 54 5.37 7.38 -2.52
C PRO A 54 5.81 8.38 -3.59
N LYS A 55 6.03 9.64 -3.22
CA LYS A 55 6.52 10.71 -4.10
C LYS A 55 8.05 10.83 -4.07
N GLY A 56 8.73 9.94 -3.30
CA GLY A 56 10.16 9.97 -3.11
C GLY A 56 10.65 11.03 -2.12
N GLN A 57 9.75 11.73 -1.43
CA GLN A 57 10.11 12.72 -0.42
C GLN A 57 10.62 12.02 0.85
N PRO A 58 11.57 12.64 1.58
CA PRO A 58 12.06 12.09 2.83
C PRO A 58 10.95 12.03 3.89
N VAL A 59 10.97 10.97 4.71
CA VAL A 59 10.07 10.79 5.86
C VAL A 59 10.88 10.95 7.14
N PRO A 60 10.84 12.11 7.80
CA PRO A 60 11.50 12.32 9.09
C PRO A 60 10.71 11.68 10.24
N ASN A 61 11.41 11.44 11.36
CA ASN A 61 10.84 10.93 12.61
C ASN A 61 10.18 9.53 12.47
N ALA A 62 10.55 8.74 11.47
CA ALA A 62 10.22 7.33 11.42
C ALA A 62 11.15 6.55 12.36
N THR A 63 10.59 5.69 13.21
CA THR A 63 11.38 4.79 14.05
C THR A 63 11.75 3.56 13.25
N VAL A 64 13.04 3.27 13.14
CA VAL A 64 13.54 2.10 12.41
C VAL A 64 14.08 1.09 13.41
N TYR A 65 13.72 -0.17 13.23
CA TYR A 65 14.10 -1.29 14.09
C TYR A 65 14.97 -2.27 13.34
N ALA A 66 16.07 -2.66 13.94
CA ALA A 66 16.82 -3.84 13.59
C ALA A 66 16.37 -4.98 14.54
N ASN A 67 15.40 -5.76 14.08
CA ASN A 67 14.81 -6.84 14.86
C ASN A 67 15.73 -8.07 14.85
N ASN A 68 16.24 -8.46 15.99
CA ASN A 68 17.10 -9.64 16.12
C ASN A 68 16.29 -10.90 15.80
N THR A 69 16.78 -11.71 14.87
CA THR A 69 16.06 -12.91 14.43
C THR A 69 16.31 -14.15 15.30
N LEU A 70 17.27 -14.09 16.20
CA LEU A 70 17.68 -15.21 17.04
C LEU A 70 17.35 -15.01 18.54
N LEU A 71 17.37 -13.76 19.00
CA LEU A 71 17.16 -13.42 20.40
C LEU A 71 15.90 -12.55 20.55
N TYR A 72 15.01 -12.98 21.42
CA TYR A 72 13.81 -12.24 21.74
C TYR A 72 14.16 -10.94 22.48
N ASP A 73 13.38 -9.87 22.22
CA ASP A 73 13.48 -8.55 22.87
C ASP A 73 14.89 -7.94 22.88
N SER A 74 15.65 -8.17 21.81
CA SER A 74 17.01 -7.64 21.65
C SER A 74 17.17 -6.87 20.34
N ASN A 75 16.29 -5.87 20.14
CA ASN A 75 16.27 -5.03 18.96
C ASN A 75 17.16 -3.81 19.16
N ALA A 76 17.85 -3.38 18.10
CA ALA A 76 18.44 -2.06 18.02
C ALA A 76 17.50 -1.12 17.25
N MET A 77 17.50 0.16 17.58
CA MET A 77 16.61 1.12 16.93
C MET A 77 17.30 2.44 16.63
N GLY A 78 16.75 3.16 15.66
CA GLY A 78 17.12 4.53 15.30
C GLY A 78 15.91 5.29 14.80
N VAL A 79 16.08 6.59 14.58
CA VAL A 79 15.04 7.48 14.07
C VAL A 79 15.59 8.19 12.84
N THR A 80 14.75 8.40 11.83
CA THR A 80 15.13 9.16 10.65
C THR A 80 15.25 10.65 10.95
N ASP A 81 16.28 11.26 10.39
CA ASP A 81 16.50 12.70 10.41
C ASP A 81 15.58 13.46 9.42
N GLU A 82 15.73 14.78 9.33
CA GLU A 82 14.96 15.66 8.44
C GLU A 82 15.09 15.29 6.94
N THR A 83 16.15 14.58 6.59
CA THR A 83 16.40 14.09 5.22
C THR A 83 15.95 12.64 5.00
N GLY A 84 15.26 12.08 6.00
CA GLY A 84 14.74 10.71 5.98
C GLY A 84 15.81 9.64 6.17
N HIS A 85 17.07 10.00 6.48
CA HIS A 85 18.15 9.05 6.70
C HIS A 85 18.16 8.54 8.13
N TYR A 86 18.60 7.31 8.29
CA TYR A 86 18.85 6.70 9.59
C TYR A 86 20.18 5.93 9.61
N ARG A 87 20.74 5.75 10.81
CA ARG A 87 21.93 4.95 11.08
C ARG A 87 21.77 4.26 12.44
N ILE A 88 21.92 2.96 12.46
CA ILE A 88 21.82 2.13 13.67
C ILE A 88 23.12 1.37 13.85
N GLU A 89 23.76 1.52 15.00
CA GLU A 89 24.87 0.68 15.40
C GLU A 89 24.34 -0.61 16.02
N LEU A 90 24.78 -1.74 15.50
CA LEU A 90 24.35 -3.05 15.93
C LEU A 90 25.31 -3.61 17.00
N PRO A 91 24.78 -4.35 17.98
CA PRO A 91 25.63 -5.09 18.93
C PRO A 91 26.62 -6.01 18.19
N LYS A 92 27.87 -6.06 18.69
CA LYS A 92 28.95 -6.90 18.12
C LYS A 92 28.80 -8.36 18.56
N VAL A 93 27.67 -8.95 18.21
CA VAL A 93 27.34 -10.36 18.49
C VAL A 93 27.04 -11.09 17.18
N THR A 94 27.21 -12.41 17.18
CA THR A 94 26.88 -13.26 16.02
C THR A 94 25.38 -13.45 15.96
N THR A 95 24.70 -12.61 15.16
CA THR A 95 23.27 -12.69 14.95
C THR A 95 22.90 -12.06 13.62
N SER A 96 21.63 -12.19 13.23
CA SER A 96 21.04 -11.53 12.06
C SER A 96 19.86 -10.67 12.48
N TYR A 97 19.56 -9.67 11.65
CA TYR A 97 18.51 -8.70 11.88
C TYR A 97 17.58 -8.60 10.68
N ARG A 98 16.28 -8.56 10.94
CA ARG A 98 15.25 -8.15 9.96
C ARG A 98 14.87 -6.70 10.24
N MET A 99 14.82 -5.90 9.20
CA MET A 99 14.54 -4.48 9.37
C MET A 99 13.05 -4.19 9.24
N SER A 100 12.52 -3.33 10.11
CA SER A 100 11.19 -2.74 10.00
C SER A 100 11.23 -1.26 10.36
N ALA A 101 10.20 -0.53 9.99
CA ALA A 101 10.06 0.87 10.39
C ALA A 101 8.61 1.19 10.76
N ASP A 102 8.45 2.09 11.75
CA ASP A 102 7.17 2.60 12.18
C ASP A 102 7.08 4.10 11.89
N LEU A 103 5.98 4.50 11.28
CA LEU A 103 5.63 5.89 11.10
C LEU A 103 4.39 6.24 11.90
N ASN A 104 4.52 7.23 12.77
CA ASN A 104 3.42 7.77 13.57
C ASN A 104 2.86 9.03 12.92
N LYS A 105 1.56 9.05 12.64
CA LYS A 105 0.85 10.20 12.07
C LYS A 105 -0.30 10.63 12.99
N PRO A 106 -0.28 11.86 13.52
CA PRO A 106 -1.43 12.40 14.22
C PRO A 106 -2.53 12.80 13.21
N TYR A 107 -3.78 12.47 13.52
CA TYR A 107 -4.93 12.87 12.72
C TYR A 107 -6.19 12.91 13.57
N ASN A 108 -6.92 14.04 13.57
CA ASN A 108 -8.15 14.24 14.33
C ASN A 108 -8.06 13.80 15.81
N GLY A 109 -6.96 14.17 16.48
CA GLY A 109 -6.75 13.83 17.90
C GLY A 109 -6.37 12.36 18.16
N LYS A 110 -6.24 11.53 17.13
CA LYS A 110 -5.80 10.14 17.21
C LYS A 110 -4.37 10.01 16.68
N LYS A 111 -3.69 8.95 17.09
CA LYS A 111 -2.37 8.57 16.56
C LYS A 111 -2.55 7.34 15.66
N PHE A 112 -2.10 7.45 14.43
CA PHE A 112 -2.04 6.33 13.48
C PHE A 112 -0.61 5.85 13.38
N THR A 113 -0.38 4.55 13.58
CA THR A 113 0.94 3.92 13.48
C THR A 113 0.93 2.97 12.29
N PHE A 114 1.89 3.15 11.38
CA PHE A 114 2.03 2.32 10.20
C PHE A 114 3.35 1.55 10.29
N HIS A 115 3.28 0.26 10.02
CA HIS A 115 4.42 -0.65 10.04
C HIS A 115 4.89 -0.94 8.62
N LEU A 116 6.19 -0.86 8.38
CA LEU A 116 6.82 -1.14 7.10
C LEU A 116 7.87 -2.23 7.21
N ALA A 117 7.86 -3.12 6.24
CA ALA A 117 9.04 -3.91 5.93
C ALA A 117 10.00 -3.08 5.07
N SER A 118 11.30 -3.39 5.12
CA SER A 118 12.28 -2.78 4.23
C SER A 118 12.08 -3.23 2.78
N ASP A 119 12.51 -2.41 1.82
CA ASP A 119 12.43 -2.71 0.38
C ASP A 119 13.15 -4.02 0.03
N VAL A 120 14.11 -4.43 0.85
CA VAL A 120 14.76 -5.74 0.84
C VAL A 120 14.46 -6.45 2.17
N ASP A 121 13.38 -7.21 2.24
CA ASP A 121 12.92 -7.91 3.45
C ASP A 121 13.69 -9.23 3.71
N GLN A 122 15.00 -9.20 3.50
CA GLN A 122 15.90 -10.32 3.81
C GLN A 122 16.69 -9.99 5.08
N PRO A 123 16.84 -10.93 6.04
CA PRO A 123 17.71 -10.72 7.18
C PRO A 123 19.13 -10.39 6.74
N LEU A 124 19.80 -9.51 7.47
CA LEU A 124 21.22 -9.21 7.28
C LEU A 124 22.02 -9.70 8.48
N ALA A 125 23.24 -10.21 8.24
CA ALA A 125 24.17 -10.54 9.31
C ALA A 125 24.67 -9.26 9.98
N GLY A 126 24.58 -9.16 11.30
CA GLY A 126 25.04 -7.98 12.04
C GLY A 126 26.50 -7.63 11.76
N SER A 127 27.38 -8.64 11.70
CA SER A 127 28.81 -8.47 11.41
C SER A 127 29.10 -7.89 10.01
N ALA A 128 28.21 -8.12 9.04
CA ALA A 128 28.38 -7.59 7.70
C ALA A 128 27.88 -6.13 7.61
N GLY A 129 26.89 -5.77 8.42
CA GLY A 129 26.15 -4.52 8.25
C GLY A 129 25.33 -4.48 6.97
N GLY A 130 24.81 -3.32 6.62
CA GLY A 130 24.05 -3.20 5.37
C GLY A 130 23.33 -1.89 5.16
N VAL A 131 22.75 -1.76 3.97
CA VAL A 131 21.85 -0.67 3.61
C VAL A 131 20.46 -1.26 3.42
N ARG A 132 19.46 -0.64 4.07
CA ARG A 132 18.04 -1.01 3.95
C ARG A 132 17.22 0.25 3.84
N ASP A 133 16.59 0.43 2.69
CA ASP A 133 15.68 1.54 2.44
C ASP A 133 14.24 1.09 2.68
N PHE A 134 13.38 2.07 2.91
CA PHE A 134 11.95 1.87 3.10
C PHE A 134 11.20 2.83 2.20
N THR A 135 10.24 2.30 1.45
CA THR A 135 9.34 3.10 0.65
C THR A 135 7.93 3.00 1.20
N TRP A 136 7.43 4.12 1.68
CA TRP A 136 6.02 4.21 2.10
C TRP A 136 5.14 4.14 0.88
N THR A 137 4.12 3.32 0.87
CA THR A 137 3.26 3.17 -0.31
C THR A 137 1.97 3.97 -0.20
N LYS A 138 1.27 3.91 0.95
CA LYS A 138 -0.03 4.57 1.12
C LYS A 138 -0.52 4.54 2.57
N PHE A 139 -1.45 5.43 2.88
CA PHE A 139 -2.15 5.49 4.16
C PHE A 139 -3.62 5.10 3.98
N ASP A 140 -3.87 3.80 3.79
CA ASP A 140 -5.20 3.29 3.51
C ASP A 140 -5.75 2.48 4.68
N GLY A 141 -7.07 2.48 4.75
CA GLY A 141 -7.86 1.64 5.63
C GLY A 141 -8.82 0.75 4.84
N GLN A 142 -9.56 -0.03 5.57
CA GLN A 142 -10.54 -0.99 5.10
C GLN A 142 -11.89 -0.69 5.75
N ILE A 143 -12.99 -0.90 5.04
CA ILE A 143 -14.34 -0.75 5.58
C ILE A 143 -15.02 -2.09 5.46
N TYR A 144 -15.40 -2.69 6.61
CA TYR A 144 -16.31 -3.82 6.61
C TYR A 144 -17.75 -3.34 6.54
N VAL A 145 -18.56 -4.06 5.80
CA VAL A 145 -19.99 -3.77 5.68
C VAL A 145 -20.81 -4.99 6.05
N TYR A 146 -21.76 -4.78 6.95
CA TYR A 146 -22.67 -5.81 7.45
C TYR A 146 -24.09 -5.50 6.95
N PRO A 147 -24.65 -6.28 6.03
CA PRO A 147 -26.03 -6.09 5.60
C PRO A 147 -26.98 -6.61 6.65
N TYR A 148 -27.91 -5.79 7.09
CA TYR A 148 -29.07 -6.21 7.86
C TYR A 148 -30.23 -6.49 6.90
N LEU A 149 -30.40 -7.76 6.57
CA LEU A 149 -31.45 -8.22 5.65
C LEU A 149 -32.70 -8.61 6.46
N THR A 150 -33.84 -8.09 6.07
CA THR A 150 -35.14 -8.58 6.55
C THR A 150 -35.65 -9.59 5.55
N SER A 151 -36.31 -10.66 6.04
CA SER A 151 -37.05 -11.59 5.17
C SER A 151 -38.21 -10.83 4.53
N ASP A 152 -38.03 -10.40 3.33
CA ASP A 152 -39.04 -9.71 2.53
C ASP A 152 -38.99 -10.29 1.12
N ASP A 153 -39.94 -11.18 0.81
CA ASP A 153 -40.00 -11.89 -0.48
C ASP A 153 -40.25 -10.94 -1.68
N SER A 154 -40.52 -9.66 -1.41
CA SER A 154 -40.66 -8.63 -2.46
C SER A 154 -39.32 -8.04 -2.92
N LEU A 155 -38.22 -8.27 -2.17
CA LEU A 155 -36.91 -7.80 -2.51
C LEU A 155 -36.10 -8.87 -3.28
N PRO A 156 -35.22 -8.47 -4.20
CA PRO A 156 -34.32 -9.40 -4.87
C PRO A 156 -33.36 -10.09 -3.88
N ASP A 157 -32.72 -11.19 -4.32
CA ASP A 157 -31.63 -11.80 -3.55
C ASP A 157 -30.45 -10.83 -3.39
N PHE A 158 -30.01 -10.65 -2.16
CA PHE A 158 -28.90 -9.73 -1.86
C PHE A 158 -27.56 -10.37 -2.15
N LEU A 159 -26.80 -9.73 -3.03
CA LEU A 159 -25.37 -10.02 -3.22
C LEU A 159 -24.54 -8.85 -2.70
N MET A 160 -23.49 -9.16 -1.95
CA MET A 160 -22.58 -8.12 -1.42
C MET A 160 -21.95 -7.29 -2.54
N THR A 161 -21.70 -7.89 -3.69
CA THR A 161 -21.14 -7.22 -4.89
C THR A 161 -22.09 -6.21 -5.52
N ASP A 162 -23.37 -6.24 -5.17
CA ASP A 162 -24.35 -5.28 -5.65
C ASP A 162 -24.52 -4.09 -4.71
N LEU A 163 -23.91 -4.15 -3.53
CA LEU A 163 -23.86 -3.03 -2.60
C LEU A 163 -22.82 -2.02 -3.04
N GLU A 164 -23.22 -0.78 -3.22
CA GLU A 164 -22.34 0.34 -3.52
C GLU A 164 -22.33 1.35 -2.38
N LEU A 165 -21.13 1.74 -2.00
CA LEU A 165 -20.89 2.84 -1.05
C LEU A 165 -20.41 4.07 -1.80
N THR A 166 -20.94 5.24 -1.40
CA THR A 166 -20.39 6.53 -1.77
C THR A 166 -19.81 7.19 -0.54
N LEU A 167 -18.50 7.49 -0.57
CA LEU A 167 -17.76 8.09 0.53
C LEU A 167 -17.36 9.51 0.13
N THR A 168 -17.87 10.51 0.83
CA THR A 168 -17.52 11.92 0.62
C THR A 168 -16.58 12.37 1.73
N PRO A 169 -15.33 12.77 1.45
CA PRO A 169 -14.40 13.28 2.45
C PRO A 169 -14.96 14.53 3.15
N MET A 170 -14.76 14.63 4.45
CA MET A 170 -15.22 15.73 5.29
C MET A 170 -14.07 16.65 5.75
N GLY A 171 -12.96 16.64 5.03
CA GLY A 171 -11.78 17.42 5.32
C GLY A 171 -10.54 16.83 4.67
N PRO A 172 -9.35 17.33 5.03
CA PRO A 172 -8.09 16.74 4.56
C PRO A 172 -7.98 15.28 4.99
N LEU A 173 -7.31 14.47 4.17
CA LEU A 173 -6.94 13.10 4.50
C LEU A 173 -5.75 13.06 5.46
N LEU A 174 -5.40 11.89 5.96
CA LEU A 174 -4.28 11.69 6.89
C LEU A 174 -2.93 12.18 6.30
N ASP A 175 -2.73 12.08 5.01
CA ASP A 175 -1.53 12.57 4.31
C ASP A 175 -1.56 14.08 4.03
N GLY A 176 -2.60 14.79 4.47
CA GLY A 176 -2.81 16.21 4.24
C GLY A 176 -3.40 16.55 2.87
N SER A 177 -3.62 15.58 2.00
CA SER A 177 -4.21 15.83 0.68
C SER A 177 -5.71 16.13 0.76
N THR A 178 -6.24 16.80 -0.27
CA THR A 178 -7.68 16.93 -0.44
C THR A 178 -8.24 15.64 -1.00
N GLY A 179 -9.12 14.98 -0.25
CA GLY A 179 -9.79 13.77 -0.70
C GLY A 179 -10.82 14.04 -1.80
N GLN A 180 -11.07 13.01 -2.60
CA GLN A 180 -12.15 12.99 -3.59
C GLN A 180 -13.23 12.01 -3.18
N THR A 181 -14.47 12.22 -3.66
CA THR A 181 -15.56 11.27 -3.46
C THR A 181 -15.19 9.92 -4.08
N ILE A 182 -15.33 8.87 -3.30
CA ILE A 182 -15.09 7.47 -3.71
C ILE A 182 -16.44 6.81 -3.89
N ILE A 183 -16.69 6.22 -5.05
CA ILE A 183 -17.84 5.37 -5.32
C ILE A 183 -17.29 3.98 -5.63
N LYS A 184 -17.63 3.00 -4.78
CA LYS A 184 -17.06 1.66 -4.89
C LYS A 184 -18.07 0.60 -4.48
N ARG A 185 -18.13 -0.49 -5.26
CA ARG A 185 -18.91 -1.68 -4.89
C ARG A 185 -18.18 -2.48 -3.82
N ALA A 186 -18.95 -3.03 -2.90
CA ALA A 186 -18.44 -3.93 -1.89
C ALA A 186 -18.08 -5.29 -2.52
N GLY A 187 -17.19 -6.01 -1.86
CA GLY A 187 -16.77 -7.34 -2.27
C GLY A 187 -15.96 -8.02 -1.19
N PRO A 188 -15.34 -9.17 -1.49
CA PRO A 188 -14.42 -9.83 -0.56
C PRO A 188 -13.23 -8.92 -0.25
N VAL A 189 -12.88 -8.80 1.03
CA VAL A 189 -11.70 -8.10 1.52
C VAL A 189 -11.01 -8.96 2.57
N GLN A 190 -9.79 -8.60 2.97
CA GLN A 190 -9.08 -9.38 4.00
C GLN A 190 -9.90 -9.40 5.30
N GLY A 191 -10.32 -10.57 5.73
CA GLY A 191 -11.04 -10.80 6.99
C GLY A 191 -12.55 -10.58 6.93
N GLY A 192 -13.15 -10.26 5.76
CA GLY A 192 -14.59 -10.04 5.66
C GLY A 192 -15.09 -9.62 4.29
N ALA A 193 -16.12 -8.80 4.27
CA ALA A 193 -16.69 -8.21 3.08
C ALA A 193 -16.86 -6.69 3.27
N GLY A 194 -16.63 -5.92 2.20
CA GLY A 194 -16.69 -4.47 2.23
C GLY A 194 -15.86 -3.83 1.13
N ILE A 195 -15.13 -2.77 1.44
CA ILE A 195 -14.21 -2.10 0.50
C ILE A 195 -12.84 -1.89 1.15
N ASP A 196 -11.80 -2.04 0.37
CA ASP A 196 -10.40 -1.85 0.76
C ASP A 196 -9.79 -0.62 0.08
N ASN A 197 -8.53 -0.33 0.42
CA ASN A 197 -7.75 0.74 -0.21
C ASN A 197 -8.47 2.09 -0.16
N VAL A 198 -9.09 2.41 0.97
CA VAL A 198 -9.74 3.69 1.22
C VAL A 198 -8.74 4.58 1.97
N PRO A 199 -8.30 5.72 1.40
CA PRO A 199 -7.41 6.64 2.09
C PRO A 199 -7.96 7.01 3.47
N ILE A 200 -7.11 7.01 4.50
CA ILE A 200 -7.56 7.32 5.86
C ILE A 200 -7.97 8.79 5.94
N GLY A 201 -9.20 9.00 6.40
CA GLY A 201 -9.83 10.31 6.53
C GLY A 201 -11.13 10.22 7.34
N LYS A 202 -11.78 11.36 7.52
CA LYS A 202 -13.15 11.43 7.97
C LYS A 202 -14.08 11.50 6.76
N TYR A 203 -15.12 10.67 6.74
CA TYR A 203 -16.04 10.57 5.62
C TYR A 203 -17.49 10.66 6.06
N LYS A 204 -18.34 11.16 5.16
CA LYS A 204 -19.77 10.93 5.15
C LYS A 204 -20.07 9.85 4.10
N ALA A 205 -20.74 8.78 4.51
CA ALA A 205 -21.10 7.66 3.65
C ALA A 205 -22.59 7.60 3.37
N THR A 206 -22.93 7.16 2.15
CA THR A 206 -24.26 6.66 1.77
C THR A 206 -24.11 5.27 1.18
N ALA A 207 -25.21 4.49 1.16
CA ALA A 207 -25.23 3.17 0.58
C ALA A 207 -26.43 3.01 -0.36
N ARG A 208 -26.28 2.23 -1.43
CA ARG A 208 -27.37 1.79 -2.29
C ARG A 208 -27.12 0.36 -2.75
N TRP A 209 -28.18 -0.37 -2.90
CA TRP A 209 -28.16 -1.71 -3.43
C TRP A 209 -28.55 -1.67 -4.91
N LEU A 210 -27.77 -2.29 -5.76
CA LEU A 210 -27.87 -2.26 -7.22
C LEU A 210 -28.08 -3.69 -7.77
N PRO A 211 -29.19 -4.36 -7.47
CA PRO A 211 -29.45 -5.71 -7.93
C PRO A 211 -29.64 -5.76 -9.44
N GLU A 212 -29.13 -6.81 -10.07
CA GLU A 212 -29.25 -6.98 -11.52
C GLU A 212 -30.71 -7.04 -11.96
N GLY A 213 -31.05 -6.29 -13.00
CA GLY A 213 -32.42 -6.27 -13.56
C GLY A 213 -33.43 -5.46 -12.74
N HIS A 214 -33.02 -4.75 -11.72
CA HIS A 214 -33.90 -3.91 -10.88
C HIS A 214 -33.38 -2.48 -10.77
N ASP A 215 -34.27 -1.57 -10.40
CA ASP A 215 -33.87 -0.20 -10.09
C ASP A 215 -33.01 -0.14 -8.82
N PRO A 216 -32.09 0.84 -8.70
CA PRO A 216 -31.30 1.04 -7.50
C PRO A 216 -32.18 1.22 -6.25
N ILE A 217 -31.90 0.46 -5.21
CA ILE A 217 -32.60 0.50 -3.92
C ILE A 217 -31.74 1.31 -2.93
N PRO A 218 -32.20 2.47 -2.46
CA PRO A 218 -31.48 3.24 -1.42
C PRO A 218 -31.46 2.45 -0.12
N MET A 219 -30.33 2.54 0.60
CA MET A 219 -30.17 1.85 1.88
C MET A 219 -29.89 2.86 3.00
N GLN A 220 -30.41 2.57 4.16
CA GLN A 220 -30.00 3.24 5.40
C GLN A 220 -28.69 2.65 5.90
N ILE A 221 -27.89 3.48 6.54
CA ILE A 221 -26.54 3.14 6.99
C ILE A 221 -26.29 3.64 8.42
N ARG A 222 -25.47 2.92 9.19
CA ARG A 222 -24.98 3.34 10.51
C ARG A 222 -23.59 2.77 10.79
N ILE A 223 -22.93 3.26 11.84
CA ILE A 223 -21.77 2.55 12.43
C ILE A 223 -22.29 1.24 13.02
N ASN A 224 -21.55 0.16 12.78
CA ASN A 224 -21.91 -1.17 13.23
C ASN A 224 -22.26 -1.20 14.74
N TYR A 225 -23.42 -1.73 15.07
CA TYR A 225 -24.01 -1.75 16.42
C TYR A 225 -24.16 -0.40 17.12
N THR A 226 -24.02 0.74 16.43
CA THR A 226 -24.04 2.06 17.06
C THR A 226 -25.04 2.99 16.39
N GLY A 227 -25.89 3.62 17.19
CA GLY A 227 -26.83 4.63 16.72
C GLY A 227 -28.03 4.06 15.95
N LYS A 228 -28.76 4.95 15.29
CA LYS A 228 -29.90 4.61 14.43
C LYS A 228 -29.46 4.57 12.97
N TYR A 229 -30.15 3.78 12.19
CA TYR A 229 -30.04 3.83 10.74
C TYR A 229 -30.52 5.19 10.21
N ALA A 230 -29.79 5.74 9.25
CA ALA A 230 -30.10 6.98 8.56
C ALA A 230 -29.65 6.90 7.10
N ASP A 231 -30.01 7.88 6.29
CA ASP A 231 -29.63 7.93 4.87
C ASP A 231 -28.12 8.18 4.71
N THR A 232 -27.47 8.74 5.73
CA THR A 232 -26.02 9.01 5.76
C THR A 232 -25.44 8.70 7.12
N VAL A 233 -24.15 8.35 7.16
CA VAL A 233 -23.37 8.22 8.38
C VAL A 233 -22.03 8.90 8.26
N GLU A 234 -21.56 9.56 9.31
CA GLU A 234 -20.17 10.02 9.42
C GLU A 234 -19.33 8.99 10.14
N PHE A 235 -18.13 8.72 9.62
CA PHE A 235 -17.22 7.77 10.25
C PHE A 235 -15.77 8.17 10.10
N GLU A 236 -14.92 7.57 10.92
CA GLU A 236 -13.46 7.62 10.88
C GLU A 236 -12.92 6.22 11.06
N PHE A 237 -11.67 6.04 10.64
CA PHE A 237 -10.96 4.78 10.87
C PHE A 237 -10.49 4.65 12.33
N THR A 238 -10.39 3.42 12.79
CA THR A 238 -9.87 3.03 14.10
C THR A 238 -8.80 1.98 13.95
N GLU A 239 -8.02 1.75 14.99
CA GLU A 239 -7.10 0.61 15.04
C GLU A 239 -7.85 -0.70 14.84
N PRO A 240 -7.23 -1.68 14.14
CA PRO A 240 -7.85 -2.98 13.95
C PRO A 240 -8.06 -3.70 15.29
N ARG A 241 -9.22 -4.32 15.46
CA ARG A 241 -9.52 -5.13 16.63
C ARG A 241 -9.04 -6.57 16.38
N GLY A 242 -7.97 -6.97 17.08
CA GLY A 242 -7.44 -8.34 17.02
C GLY A 242 -6.35 -8.56 15.97
N ALA A 243 -5.83 -9.79 15.90
CA ALA A 243 -4.66 -10.16 15.11
C ALA A 243 -4.97 -10.43 13.61
N SER A 244 -6.21 -10.29 13.16
CA SER A 244 -6.62 -10.74 11.83
C SER A 244 -6.40 -9.72 10.70
N THR A 245 -6.22 -8.44 11.01
CA THR A 245 -5.94 -7.41 10.01
C THR A 245 -4.85 -6.47 10.49
N SER A 246 -3.94 -6.10 9.60
CA SER A 246 -2.93 -5.06 9.84
C SER A 246 -3.41 -3.67 9.41
N ASN A 247 -4.63 -3.56 8.89
CA ASN A 247 -5.16 -2.34 8.30
C ASN A 247 -6.09 -1.61 9.28
N TYR A 248 -6.05 -0.28 9.27
CA TYR A 248 -7.05 0.53 9.95
C TYR A 248 -8.45 0.21 9.40
N LEU A 249 -9.43 0.17 10.29
CA LEU A 249 -10.75 -0.38 10.01
C LEU A 249 -11.85 0.61 10.37
N SER A 250 -12.90 0.63 9.56
CA SER A 250 -14.23 1.11 9.93
C SER A 250 -15.26 0.02 9.67
N GLU A 251 -16.27 -0.06 10.50
CA GLU A 251 -17.33 -1.06 10.40
C GLU A 251 -18.68 -0.35 10.24
N LEU A 252 -19.35 -0.62 9.13
CA LEU A 252 -20.64 -0.04 8.79
C LEU A 252 -21.69 -1.13 8.68
N GLU A 253 -22.92 -0.79 9.03
CA GLU A 253 -24.07 -1.66 8.88
C GLU A 253 -25.09 -0.99 7.96
N VAL A 254 -25.63 -1.74 7.00
CA VAL A 254 -26.58 -1.23 6.01
C VAL A 254 -27.88 -2.00 6.07
N LYS A 255 -29.00 -1.33 5.78
CA LYS A 255 -30.35 -1.89 5.79
C LYS A 255 -31.16 -1.35 4.61
N ALA A 256 -31.82 -2.23 3.86
CA ALA A 256 -32.76 -1.78 2.81
C ALA A 256 -33.90 -0.97 3.42
N MET A 257 -34.28 0.09 2.76
CA MET A 257 -35.51 0.82 3.09
C MET A 257 -36.70 0.02 2.60
N LYS A 258 -37.71 -0.10 3.45
CA LYS A 258 -39.01 -0.63 3.08
C LYS A 258 -39.83 0.42 2.39
#